data_7bec02a37f71e5de3a190968c8ee83ce
#
_entry.id   7bec02a37f71e5de3a190968c8ee83ce
#
_cell.length_a   1.000
_cell.length_b   1.000
_cell.length_c   1.000
_cell.angle_alpha   90.00
_cell.angle_beta   90.00
_cell.angle_gamma   90.00
#
_symmetry.space_group_name_H-M   'P 1'
#
loop_
_entity.id
_entity.type
_entity.pdbx_description
1 polymer ?
#
loop_
_entity_poly.entity_id
_entity_poly.type
_entity_poly.pdbx_seq_one_letter_code
_entity_poly.pdbx_strand_id
1 'polypeptide(L)'
;MHERPDRMKTVARLALLIVLILVMPVPAAPALPFKSKVTRQNYERIHKGMTKAQVEKILGKPTEMKSETGLQDLGEFDSWIYWHGGIMVMIGFSNGYVSDKSWTQG
;
A
#
# COMPACT_ATOMS: atom_id res chain seq x y z
N MET A 1 32.14 47.44 -14.81
CA MET A 1 31.93 47.56 -13.38
C MET A 1 30.47 47.62 -12.99
N HIS A 2 29.63 48.14 -13.81
CA HIS A 2 28.21 48.29 -13.47
C HIS A 2 27.42 47.02 -13.64
N GLU A 3 28.00 46.00 -14.19
CA GLU A 3 27.32 44.75 -14.46
C GLU A 3 27.22 43.84 -13.25
N ARG A 4 28.10 43.96 -12.29
CA ARG A 4 28.13 43.10 -11.13
C ARG A 4 26.87 43.14 -10.27
N PRO A 5 26.32 44.35 -9.97
CA PRO A 5 25.08 44.39 -9.19
C PRO A 5 23.91 43.70 -9.89
N ASP A 6 23.87 43.82 -11.21
CA ASP A 6 22.81 43.20 -11.99
C ASP A 6 22.92 41.67 -12.01
N ARG A 7 24.14 41.15 -12.08
CA ARG A 7 24.39 39.74 -12.01
C ARG A 7 23.99 39.16 -10.66
N MET A 8 24.30 39.89 -9.58
CA MET A 8 23.88 39.47 -8.24
C MET A 8 22.37 39.44 -8.10
N LYS A 9 21.70 40.44 -8.63
CA LYS A 9 20.23 40.48 -8.60
C LYS A 9 19.62 39.33 -9.39
N THR A 10 20.18 39.00 -10.51
CA THR A 10 19.70 37.89 -11.34
C THR A 10 19.88 36.55 -10.62
N VAL A 11 21.03 36.34 -10.02
CA VAL A 11 21.32 35.12 -9.28
C VAL A 11 20.40 35.01 -8.06
N ALA A 12 20.17 36.11 -7.36
CA ALA A 12 19.26 36.12 -6.22
C ALA A 12 17.83 35.77 -6.63
N ARG A 13 17.39 36.24 -7.76
CA ARG A 13 16.06 35.91 -8.30
C ARG A 13 15.93 34.46 -8.64
N LEU A 14 16.94 33.86 -9.26
CA LEU A 14 16.95 32.45 -9.59
C LEU A 14 16.95 31.59 -8.33
N ALA A 15 17.75 31.97 -7.34
CA ALA A 15 17.77 31.27 -6.08
C ALA A 15 16.43 31.33 -5.38
N LEU A 16 15.75 32.45 -5.45
CA LEU A 16 14.43 32.62 -4.87
C LEU A 16 13.39 31.73 -5.54
N LEU A 17 13.45 31.64 -6.85
CA LEU A 17 12.56 30.75 -7.60
C LEU A 17 12.76 29.28 -7.25
N ILE A 18 14.00 28.86 -7.08
CA ILE A 18 14.32 27.50 -6.68
C ILE A 18 13.78 27.19 -5.28
N VAL A 19 13.93 28.13 -4.38
CA VAL A 19 13.39 28.00 -3.02
C VAL A 19 11.87 27.89 -3.04
N LEU A 20 11.21 28.64 -3.88
CA LEU A 20 9.77 28.56 -4.04
C LEU A 20 9.31 27.20 -4.55
N ILE A 21 10.06 26.61 -5.47
CA ILE A 21 9.76 25.28 -5.98
C ILE A 21 9.94 24.22 -4.89
N LEU A 22 10.97 24.37 -4.07
CA LEU A 22 11.24 23.44 -2.97
C LEU A 22 10.24 23.60 -1.81
N VAL A 23 9.74 24.79 -1.64
CA VAL A 23 8.74 25.08 -0.62
C VAL A 23 7.33 24.84 -1.13
N MET A 24 7.17 24.70 -2.42
CA MET A 24 5.89 24.23 -2.90
C MET A 24 5.55 22.93 -2.25
N PRO A 25 4.56 22.99 -1.43
CA PRO A 25 4.23 21.88 -0.62
C PRO A 25 3.98 20.75 -1.53
N VAL A 26 4.72 19.81 -1.30
CA VAL A 26 4.16 18.51 -1.33
C VAL A 26 2.75 18.71 -0.88
N PRO A 27 1.79 18.67 -1.79
CA PRO A 27 0.43 18.89 -1.44
C PRO A 27 0.20 18.01 -0.27
N ALA A 28 -0.01 18.68 0.77
CA ALA A 28 -0.28 18.14 2.00
C ALA A 28 -0.79 16.78 1.76
N ALA A 29 0.14 15.92 1.81
CA ALA A 29 -0.21 14.56 1.83
C ALA A 29 -1.31 14.53 2.80
N PRO A 30 -2.35 14.28 2.31
CA PRO A 30 -3.55 14.46 2.87
C PRO A 30 -3.60 13.78 4.14
N ALA A 31 -3.89 14.47 4.93
CA ALA A 31 -4.87 14.09 5.88
C ALA A 31 -6.06 13.37 5.25
N LEU A 32 -5.87 12.65 4.20
CA LEU A 32 -6.93 11.79 3.73
C LEU A 32 -6.98 10.60 4.66
N PRO A 33 -8.13 10.39 5.29
CA PRO A 33 -8.31 9.24 6.11
C PRO A 33 -7.96 8.01 5.28
N PHE A 34 -7.14 7.17 5.85
CA PHE A 34 -6.86 5.88 5.29
C PHE A 34 -8.18 5.15 5.09
N LYS A 35 -8.63 5.10 3.87
CA LYS A 35 -9.74 4.20 3.56
C LYS A 35 -9.18 2.80 3.53
N SER A 36 -9.66 1.98 4.44
CA SER A 36 -9.33 0.58 4.41
C SER A 36 -9.72 -0.03 3.08
N LYS A 37 -8.86 -0.87 2.55
CA LYS A 37 -9.16 -1.65 1.36
C LYS A 37 -9.95 -2.92 1.69
N VAL A 38 -10.17 -3.19 2.97
CA VAL A 38 -10.90 -4.37 3.42
C VAL A 38 -12.39 -4.07 3.34
N THR A 39 -12.94 -4.25 2.16
CA THR A 39 -14.36 -4.04 1.86
C THR A 39 -14.95 -5.30 1.26
N ARG A 40 -16.26 -5.45 1.36
CA ARG A 40 -16.94 -6.60 0.75
C ARG A 40 -16.71 -6.67 -0.74
N GLN A 41 -16.73 -5.53 -1.42
CA GLN A 41 -16.44 -5.45 -2.84
C GLN A 41 -15.04 -5.97 -3.18
N ASN A 42 -14.04 -5.56 -2.43
CA ASN A 42 -12.68 -6.01 -2.67
C ASN A 42 -12.50 -7.48 -2.32
N TYR A 43 -13.15 -7.94 -1.27
CA TYR A 43 -13.17 -9.35 -0.91
C TYR A 43 -13.73 -10.21 -2.06
N GLU A 44 -14.80 -9.77 -2.67
CA GLU A 44 -15.44 -10.49 -3.79
C GLU A 44 -14.53 -10.57 -5.02
N ARG A 45 -13.58 -9.66 -5.15
CA ARG A 45 -12.61 -9.64 -6.26
C ARG A 45 -11.50 -10.68 -6.10
N ILE A 46 -11.35 -11.25 -4.93
CA ILE A 46 -10.33 -12.26 -4.68
C ILE A 46 -10.81 -13.60 -5.22
N HIS A 47 -10.00 -14.21 -6.07
CA HIS A 47 -10.31 -15.49 -6.69
C HIS A 47 -9.20 -16.51 -6.48
N LYS A 48 -9.55 -17.76 -6.52
CA LYS A 48 -8.58 -18.86 -6.49
C LYS A 48 -7.57 -18.69 -7.62
N GLY A 49 -6.32 -18.95 -7.31
CA GLY A 49 -5.23 -18.82 -8.27
C GLY A 49 -4.58 -17.46 -8.34
N MET A 50 -5.09 -16.47 -7.64
CA MET A 50 -4.43 -15.18 -7.54
C MET A 50 -3.13 -15.30 -6.75
N THR A 51 -2.15 -14.48 -7.10
CA THR A 51 -0.89 -14.41 -6.36
C THR A 51 -1.04 -13.52 -5.12
N LYS A 52 -0.10 -13.65 -4.18
CA LYS A 52 -0.05 -12.76 -3.01
C LYS A 52 0.04 -11.29 -3.42
N ALA A 53 0.82 -10.97 -4.44
CA ALA A 53 0.94 -9.60 -4.94
C ALA A 53 -0.39 -9.04 -5.43
N GLN A 54 -1.18 -9.85 -6.11
CA GLN A 54 -2.51 -9.45 -6.58
C GLN A 54 -3.46 -9.22 -5.42
N VAL A 55 -3.44 -10.07 -4.41
CA VAL A 55 -4.26 -9.91 -3.21
C VAL A 55 -3.87 -8.64 -2.44
N GLU A 56 -2.59 -8.39 -2.27
CA GLU A 56 -2.10 -7.20 -1.59
C GLU A 56 -2.52 -5.93 -2.32
N LYS A 57 -2.56 -5.96 -3.63
CA LYS A 57 -3.00 -4.83 -4.43
C LYS A 57 -4.47 -4.50 -4.20
N ILE A 58 -5.29 -5.52 -3.96
CA ILE A 58 -6.74 -5.37 -3.77
C ILE A 58 -7.08 -5.07 -2.31
N LEU A 59 -6.53 -5.83 -1.37
CA LEU A 59 -6.86 -5.74 0.05
C LEU A 59 -5.84 -4.98 0.88
N GLY A 60 -4.67 -4.70 0.34
CA GLY A 60 -3.58 -4.09 1.10
C GLY A 60 -2.79 -5.13 1.88
N LYS A 61 -1.91 -4.64 2.75
CA LYS A 61 -1.12 -5.52 3.60
C LYS A 61 -1.99 -6.16 4.67
N PRO A 62 -1.81 -7.46 4.93
CA PRO A 62 -2.59 -8.12 5.96
C PRO A 62 -2.19 -7.66 7.36
N THR A 63 -3.11 -7.74 8.28
CA THR A 63 -2.87 -7.45 9.70
C THR A 63 -1.97 -8.52 10.30
N GLU A 64 -2.21 -9.77 9.95
CA GLU A 64 -1.42 -10.92 10.40
C GLU A 64 -1.10 -11.83 9.23
N MET A 65 0.06 -12.46 9.28
CA MET A 65 0.48 -13.49 8.35
C MET A 65 0.86 -14.73 9.15
N LYS A 66 0.32 -15.86 8.75
CA LYS A 66 0.69 -17.15 9.30
C LYS A 66 1.18 -18.04 8.18
N SER A 67 2.32 -18.68 8.41
CA SER A 67 2.89 -19.64 7.46
C SER A 67 3.01 -20.98 8.14
N GLU A 68 2.47 -21.97 7.50
CA GLU A 68 2.68 -23.35 7.88
C GLU A 68 3.48 -24.04 6.78
N THR A 69 4.74 -24.28 7.07
CA THR A 69 5.56 -25.10 6.19
C THR A 69 5.25 -26.57 6.45
N GLY A 70 4.74 -27.12 5.46
CA GLY A 70 4.26 -28.42 5.30
C GLY A 70 4.70 -29.53 6.14
N LEU A 71 3.79 -30.17 6.57
CA LEU A 71 3.74 -31.56 6.78
C LEU A 71 4.12 -32.26 5.47
N GLN A 72 5.41 -32.64 5.40
CA GLN A 72 5.86 -33.65 4.43
C GLN A 72 5.17 -33.59 3.05
N ASP A 73 5.77 -32.85 2.15
CA ASP A 73 5.40 -32.84 0.73
C ASP A 73 4.05 -32.20 0.34
N LEU A 74 3.34 -31.61 1.28
CA LEU A 74 2.07 -30.94 0.99
C LEU A 74 2.23 -29.47 0.56
N GLY A 75 3.47 -28.95 0.51
CA GLY A 75 3.74 -27.60 0.07
C GLY A 75 3.62 -26.57 1.17
N GLU A 76 3.65 -25.31 0.77
CA GLU A 76 3.55 -24.18 1.69
C GLU A 76 2.10 -23.71 1.78
N PHE A 77 1.65 -23.52 3.00
CA PHE A 77 0.35 -22.92 3.26
C PHE A 77 0.53 -21.63 4.05
N ASP A 78 -0.01 -20.56 3.54
CA ASP A 78 0.01 -19.27 4.20
C ASP A 78 -1.41 -18.79 4.42
N SER A 79 -1.64 -18.10 5.53
CA SER A 79 -2.91 -17.46 5.80
C SER A 79 -2.67 -15.98 6.06
N TRP A 80 -3.36 -15.13 5.32
CA TRP A 80 -3.37 -13.70 5.55
C TRP A 80 -4.66 -13.30 6.21
N ILE A 81 -4.56 -12.62 7.35
CA ILE A 81 -5.70 -12.24 8.14
C ILE A 81 -5.79 -10.72 8.18
N TYR A 82 -6.97 -10.22 7.84
CA TYR A 82 -7.28 -8.79 7.85
C TYR A 82 -8.33 -8.51 8.91
N TRP A 83 -8.04 -7.57 9.80
CA TRP A 83 -8.97 -7.10 10.80
C TRP A 83 -9.37 -5.68 10.52
N HIS A 84 -10.64 -5.39 10.42
CA HIS A 84 -11.11 -4.03 10.22
C HIS A 84 -12.56 -3.90 10.71
N GLY A 85 -12.77 -3.07 11.75
CA GLY A 85 -14.11 -2.70 12.18
C GLY A 85 -15.04 -3.88 12.49
N GLY A 86 -14.57 -4.88 13.22
CA GLY A 86 -15.37 -6.06 13.54
C GLY A 86 -15.47 -7.07 12.41
N ILE A 87 -14.78 -6.82 11.30
CA ILE A 87 -14.72 -7.73 10.16
C ILE A 87 -13.39 -8.47 10.20
N MET A 88 -13.43 -9.75 9.97
CA MET A 88 -12.25 -10.57 9.77
C MET A 88 -12.29 -11.20 8.38
N VAL A 89 -11.26 -10.93 7.59
CA VAL A 89 -11.08 -11.58 6.29
C VAL A 89 -9.86 -12.48 6.39
N MET A 90 -10.00 -13.71 5.95
CA MET A 90 -8.90 -14.65 5.89
C MET A 90 -8.71 -15.11 4.45
N ILE A 91 -7.50 -15.01 3.96
CA ILE A 91 -7.13 -15.50 2.64
C ILE A 91 -6.10 -16.59 2.82
N GLY A 92 -6.44 -17.79 2.38
CA GLY A 92 -5.52 -18.93 2.39
C GLY A 92 -4.78 -19.06 1.08
N PHE A 93 -3.47 -19.29 1.16
CA PHE A 93 -2.62 -19.49 0.00
C PHE A 93 -2.01 -20.90 0.05
N SER A 94 -2.02 -21.55 -1.07
CA SER A 94 -1.31 -22.81 -1.26
C SER A 94 -0.25 -22.59 -2.33
N ASN A 95 1.01 -22.79 -1.96
CA ASN A 95 2.16 -22.56 -2.85
C ASN A 95 2.17 -21.17 -3.49
N GLY A 96 1.77 -20.16 -2.74
CA GLY A 96 1.78 -18.76 -3.19
C GLY A 96 0.54 -18.31 -3.96
N TYR A 97 -0.45 -19.17 -4.12
CA TYR A 97 -1.69 -18.84 -4.84
C TYR A 97 -2.90 -19.00 -3.94
N VAL A 98 -3.88 -18.15 -4.12
CA VAL A 98 -5.13 -18.20 -3.34
C VAL A 98 -5.80 -19.56 -3.53
N SER A 99 -6.04 -20.24 -2.43
CA SER A 99 -6.76 -21.51 -2.41
C SER A 99 -8.12 -21.40 -1.70
N ASP A 100 -8.26 -20.45 -0.80
CA ASP A 100 -9.46 -20.29 0.01
C ASP A 100 -9.59 -18.86 0.51
N LYS A 101 -10.80 -18.44 0.84
CA LYS A 101 -11.07 -17.16 1.45
C LYS A 101 -12.31 -17.24 2.34
N SER A 102 -12.34 -16.43 3.40
CA SER A 102 -13.50 -16.34 4.28
C SER A 102 -13.72 -14.92 4.76
N TRP A 103 -14.97 -14.62 5.02
CA TRP A 103 -15.41 -13.33 5.55
C TRP A 103 -16.24 -13.59 6.80
N THR A 104 -15.83 -13.00 7.90
CA THR A 104 -16.56 -13.12 9.18
C THR A 104 -16.85 -11.72 9.70
N GLN A 105 -18.08 -11.50 10.08
CA GLN A 105 -18.50 -10.23 10.66
C GLN A 105 -19.14 -10.51 11.98
N GLY A 106 -18.57 -9.91 13.01
CA GLY A 106 -19.07 -10.07 14.40
C GLY A 106 -19.95 -8.91 14.83
#